data_837f14c87c9925cdad1a4336bd2db71a
#
_entry.id   837f14c87c9925cdad1a4336bd2db71a
#
_cell.length_a   1.000
_cell.length_b   1.000
_cell.length_c   1.000
_cell.angle_alpha   90.00
_cell.angle_beta   90.00
_cell.angle_gamma   90.00
#
_symmetry.space_group_name_H-M   'P 1'
#
loop_
_entity.id
_entity.type
_entity.pdbx_description
1 polymer ?
#
loop_
_entity_poly.entity_id
_entity_poly.type
_entity_poly.pdbx_seq_one_letter_code
_entity_poly.pdbx_strand_id
1 'polypeptide(L)'
;MSTAGFHITEDCAEVYLQNESGMEFLQLARRLHDYLQQGQRLPARSLFEATDDCKEISRETFDALTKRRMENTGEVSGVFELDFDARTFSALNIMDGWKVYAMQDVANAAEQAFQEAEISEDDRWRIFLDRLDGQELTTPSRLTVQNFYFEDSIEAMDDRILNFYVVPCFNVDEVFGTFVETDENDHALNIYANYDMQRQQVCDTLEMTLYGSGIEDQSLTYHLNTAEKEVLREKMEAYCMQREHMPLNQLCQEILQEQDVPIQEMQL
;
A
#
# COMPACT_ATOMS: atom_id res chain seq x y z
N MET A 1 -30.93 8.99 5.41
CA MET A 1 -30.20 8.26 4.34
C MET A 1 -28.74 8.43 4.67
N SER A 2 -28.00 7.36 4.67
CA SER A 2 -26.55 7.36 4.99
C SER A 2 -25.79 7.34 3.68
N THR A 3 -24.70 8.09 3.58
CA THR A 3 -23.88 8.22 2.36
C THR A 3 -22.56 7.48 2.56
N ALA A 4 -21.98 6.89 1.51
CA ALA A 4 -20.62 6.38 1.52
C ALA A 4 -19.75 7.08 0.47
N GLY A 5 -18.47 7.31 0.80
CA GLY A 5 -17.48 7.89 -0.10
C GLY A 5 -16.39 6.88 -0.45
N PHE A 6 -15.94 6.91 -1.71
CA PHE A 6 -14.87 6.03 -2.22
C PHE A 6 -13.86 6.83 -3.01
N HIS A 7 -12.60 6.56 -2.77
CA HIS A 7 -11.47 6.95 -3.58
C HIS A 7 -10.87 5.70 -4.19
N ILE A 8 -10.72 5.67 -5.50
CA ILE A 8 -10.17 4.54 -6.26
C ILE A 8 -8.95 5.01 -7.01
N THR A 9 -7.85 4.31 -6.85
CA THR A 9 -6.63 4.47 -7.65
C THR A 9 -6.41 3.21 -8.48
N GLU A 10 -6.33 3.37 -9.81
CA GLU A 10 -6.06 2.30 -10.76
C GLU A 10 -5.34 2.86 -11.99
N ASP A 11 -4.23 2.24 -12.42
CA ASP A 11 -3.44 2.65 -13.59
C ASP A 11 -3.05 4.15 -13.56
N CYS A 12 -2.63 4.66 -12.41
CA CYS A 12 -2.29 6.07 -12.16
C CYS A 12 -3.48 7.05 -12.23
N ALA A 13 -4.70 6.57 -12.36
CA ALA A 13 -5.90 7.40 -12.38
C ALA A 13 -6.60 7.37 -11.03
N GLU A 14 -7.05 8.54 -10.58
CA GLU A 14 -7.85 8.69 -9.35
C GLU A 14 -9.30 8.98 -9.73
N VAL A 15 -10.22 8.26 -9.11
CA VAL A 15 -11.66 8.47 -9.25
C VAL A 15 -12.29 8.56 -7.86
N TYR A 16 -13.11 9.58 -7.66
CA TYR A 16 -13.85 9.78 -6.41
C TYR A 16 -15.33 9.53 -6.65
N LEU A 17 -15.93 8.64 -5.86
CA LEU A 17 -17.33 8.26 -6.00
C LEU A 17 -18.09 8.48 -4.68
N GLN A 18 -19.38 8.73 -4.82
CA GLN A 18 -20.33 8.81 -3.71
C GLN A 18 -21.51 7.88 -3.96
N ASN A 19 -21.84 7.06 -2.98
CA ASN A 19 -23.07 6.27 -2.97
C ASN A 19 -24.07 6.92 -2.02
N GLU A 20 -25.28 7.28 -2.52
CA GLU A 20 -26.29 8.01 -1.74
C GLU A 20 -27.13 7.10 -0.82
N SER A 21 -27.14 5.81 -1.09
CA SER A 21 -27.82 4.79 -0.25
C SER A 21 -26.95 4.29 0.90
N GLY A 22 -25.66 4.69 0.93
CA GLY A 22 -24.66 4.16 1.84
C GLY A 22 -24.15 2.79 1.42
N MET A 23 -22.98 2.45 1.88
CA MET A 23 -22.39 1.12 1.72
C MET A 23 -21.57 0.80 2.97
N GLU A 24 -21.79 -0.38 3.51
CA GLU A 24 -21.02 -0.85 4.65
C GLU A 24 -19.74 -1.55 4.22
N PHE A 25 -18.75 -1.58 5.11
CA PHE A 25 -17.43 -2.16 4.84
C PHE A 25 -17.54 -3.63 4.39
N LEU A 26 -18.32 -4.45 5.05
CA LEU A 26 -18.49 -5.86 4.70
C LEU A 26 -19.11 -6.06 3.30
N GLN A 27 -20.07 -5.22 2.91
CA GLN A 27 -20.67 -5.27 1.57
C GLN A 27 -19.66 -4.90 0.49
N LEU A 28 -18.86 -3.85 0.73
CA LEU A 28 -17.79 -3.46 -0.18
C LEU A 28 -16.70 -4.54 -0.29
N ALA A 29 -16.31 -5.13 0.85
CA ALA A 29 -15.34 -6.21 0.90
C ALA A 29 -15.81 -7.45 0.11
N ARG A 30 -17.11 -7.77 0.15
CA ARG A 30 -17.69 -8.84 -0.66
C ARG A 30 -17.61 -8.55 -2.16
N ARG A 31 -17.93 -7.33 -2.58
CA ARG A 31 -17.79 -6.92 -3.98
C ARG A 31 -16.34 -6.97 -4.44
N LEU A 32 -15.42 -6.52 -3.60
CA LEU A 32 -13.98 -6.60 -3.86
C LEU A 32 -13.54 -8.05 -4.07
N HIS A 33 -13.99 -8.98 -3.20
CA HIS A 33 -13.71 -10.40 -3.37
C HIS A 33 -14.18 -10.90 -4.74
N ASP A 34 -15.45 -10.64 -5.11
CA ASP A 34 -16.02 -11.11 -6.37
C ASP A 34 -15.29 -10.51 -7.60
N TYR A 35 -14.86 -9.25 -7.49
CA TYR A 35 -14.06 -8.58 -8.52
C TYR A 35 -12.67 -9.21 -8.71
N LEU A 36 -11.96 -9.49 -7.60
CA LEU A 36 -10.64 -10.12 -7.64
C LEU A 36 -10.74 -11.55 -8.19
N GLN A 37 -11.78 -12.30 -7.86
CA GLN A 37 -12.03 -13.66 -8.40
C GLN A 37 -12.28 -13.66 -9.91
N GLN A 38 -12.85 -12.60 -10.47
CA GLN A 38 -13.05 -12.44 -11.91
C GLN A 38 -11.77 -12.08 -12.67
N GLY A 39 -10.63 -11.93 -11.96
CA GLY A 39 -9.32 -11.65 -12.54
C GLY A 39 -9.17 -10.22 -13.06
N GLN A 40 -9.87 -9.26 -12.46
CA GLN A 40 -9.74 -7.82 -12.75
C GLN A 40 -9.89 -7.49 -14.26
N ARG A 41 -10.84 -8.13 -14.92
CA ARG A 41 -11.05 -7.97 -16.36
C ARG A 41 -11.76 -6.67 -16.75
N LEU A 42 -12.39 -6.02 -15.78
CA LEU A 42 -13.09 -4.74 -15.90
C LEU A 42 -12.35 -3.68 -15.10
N PRO A 43 -12.50 -2.39 -15.41
CA PRO A 43 -11.97 -1.31 -14.56
C PRO A 43 -12.50 -1.41 -13.13
N ALA A 44 -11.70 -1.01 -12.14
CA ALA A 44 -12.04 -1.06 -10.71
C ALA A 44 -13.34 -0.31 -10.38
N ARG A 45 -13.65 0.79 -11.10
CA ARG A 45 -14.93 1.51 -10.96
C ARG A 45 -16.15 0.61 -11.18
N SER A 46 -16.01 -0.50 -11.91
CA SER A 46 -17.12 -1.45 -12.15
C SER A 46 -17.64 -2.11 -10.86
N LEU A 47 -16.86 -2.10 -9.77
CA LEU A 47 -17.33 -2.48 -8.43
C LEU A 47 -18.60 -1.70 -8.00
N PHE A 48 -18.80 -0.51 -8.56
CA PHE A 48 -19.83 0.45 -8.18
C PHE A 48 -20.88 0.66 -9.28
N GLU A 49 -20.61 0.27 -10.53
CA GLU A 49 -21.52 0.48 -11.67
C GLU A 49 -22.85 -0.28 -11.56
N ALA A 50 -22.90 -1.33 -10.73
CA ALA A 50 -24.13 -2.09 -10.51
C ALA A 50 -25.12 -1.40 -9.55
N THR A 51 -24.77 -0.22 -9.01
CA THR A 51 -25.62 0.54 -8.10
C THR A 51 -26.03 1.85 -8.74
N ASP A 52 -27.32 2.00 -9.06
CA ASP A 52 -27.90 3.21 -9.67
C ASP A 52 -27.66 4.49 -8.83
N ASP A 53 -27.23 4.33 -7.57
CA ASP A 53 -27.04 5.43 -6.60
C ASP A 53 -25.58 5.90 -6.50
N CYS A 54 -24.67 5.40 -7.34
CA CYS A 54 -23.27 5.78 -7.29
C CYS A 54 -22.94 6.84 -8.34
N LYS A 55 -22.38 7.97 -7.91
CA LYS A 55 -22.00 9.08 -8.80
C LYS A 55 -20.56 9.51 -8.57
N GLU A 56 -19.93 10.00 -9.62
CA GLU A 56 -18.62 10.63 -9.55
C GLU A 56 -18.72 12.01 -8.86
N ILE A 57 -17.75 12.29 -7.99
CA ILE A 57 -17.66 13.54 -7.22
C ILE A 57 -16.27 14.14 -7.33
N SER A 58 -16.10 15.39 -6.91
CA SER A 58 -14.77 15.98 -6.82
C SER A 58 -14.02 15.51 -5.57
N ARG A 59 -12.70 15.68 -5.58
CA ARG A 59 -11.83 15.41 -4.42
C ARG A 59 -12.28 16.23 -3.20
N GLU A 60 -12.61 17.52 -3.39
CA GLU A 60 -13.06 18.38 -2.29
C GLU A 60 -14.36 17.86 -1.66
N THR A 61 -15.25 17.24 -2.47
CA THR A 61 -16.47 16.63 -1.95
C THR A 61 -16.14 15.35 -1.15
N PHE A 62 -15.18 14.55 -1.61
CA PHE A 62 -14.70 13.37 -0.88
C PHE A 62 -14.05 13.76 0.45
N ASP A 63 -13.21 14.80 0.46
CA ASP A 63 -12.58 15.34 1.67
C ASP A 63 -13.65 15.84 2.68
N ALA A 64 -14.73 16.44 2.17
CA ALA A 64 -15.85 16.84 3.02
C ALA A 64 -16.62 15.65 3.62
N LEU A 65 -16.77 14.53 2.88
CA LEU A 65 -17.35 13.28 3.41
C LEU A 65 -16.45 12.67 4.48
N THR A 66 -15.15 12.64 4.25
CA THR A 66 -14.14 12.18 5.21
C THR A 66 -14.24 12.94 6.52
N LYS A 67 -14.28 14.28 6.45
CA LYS A 67 -14.45 15.13 7.63
C LYS A 67 -15.76 14.84 8.38
N ARG A 68 -16.89 14.74 7.66
CA ARG A 68 -18.21 14.42 8.28
C ARG A 68 -18.21 13.04 8.94
N ARG A 69 -17.51 12.06 8.35
CA ARG A 69 -17.34 10.74 8.97
C ARG A 69 -16.60 10.82 10.29
N MET A 70 -15.50 11.59 10.34
CA MET A 70 -14.72 11.81 11.56
C MET A 70 -15.52 12.57 12.64
N GLU A 71 -16.38 13.51 12.24
CA GLU A 71 -17.28 14.22 13.16
C GLU A 71 -18.42 13.33 13.69
N ASN A 72 -18.55 12.10 13.17
CA ASN A 72 -19.58 11.12 13.56
C ASN A 72 -21.02 11.67 13.53
N THR A 73 -21.34 12.40 12.48
CA THR A 73 -22.67 13.04 12.31
C THR A 73 -23.79 12.03 12.02
N GLY A 74 -23.45 10.75 11.78
CA GLY A 74 -24.38 9.70 11.36
C GLY A 74 -24.87 9.81 9.90
N GLU A 75 -24.45 10.86 9.18
CA GLU A 75 -24.84 11.08 7.79
C GLU A 75 -24.00 10.25 6.80
N VAL A 76 -22.79 9.85 7.20
CA VAL A 76 -21.84 9.07 6.39
C VAL A 76 -21.62 7.71 7.01
N SER A 77 -22.00 6.63 6.29
CA SER A 77 -21.88 5.24 6.76
C SER A 77 -20.46 4.70 6.64
N GLY A 78 -19.71 5.15 5.62
CA GLY A 78 -18.34 4.71 5.39
C GLY A 78 -17.57 5.64 4.47
N VAL A 79 -16.26 5.67 4.63
CA VAL A 79 -15.32 6.29 3.70
C VAL A 79 -14.17 5.31 3.49
N PHE A 80 -13.87 5.03 2.23
CA PHE A 80 -12.95 3.99 1.84
C PHE A 80 -12.00 4.47 0.73
N GLU A 81 -10.78 3.97 0.75
CA GLU A 81 -9.83 4.13 -0.35
C GLU A 81 -9.43 2.74 -0.85
N LEU A 82 -9.49 2.54 -2.16
CA LEU A 82 -9.09 1.31 -2.85
C LEU A 82 -7.96 1.67 -3.82
N ASP A 83 -6.74 1.33 -3.45
CA ASP A 83 -5.57 1.53 -4.30
C ASP A 83 -5.18 0.19 -4.95
N PHE A 84 -5.55 0.01 -6.22
CA PHE A 84 -5.27 -1.20 -6.99
C PHE A 84 -3.82 -1.26 -7.45
N ASP A 85 -3.15 -0.12 -7.53
CA ASP A 85 -1.73 -0.06 -7.88
C ASP A 85 -0.86 -0.52 -6.71
N ALA A 86 -1.16 -0.05 -5.49
CA ALA A 86 -0.51 -0.47 -4.26
C ALA A 86 -1.14 -1.74 -3.63
N ARG A 87 -2.29 -2.21 -4.15
CA ARG A 87 -3.07 -3.36 -3.64
C ARG A 87 -3.51 -3.19 -2.20
N THR A 88 -3.82 -1.96 -1.80
CA THR A 88 -4.28 -1.65 -0.45
C THR A 88 -5.74 -1.24 -0.42
N PHE A 89 -6.37 -1.55 0.70
CA PHE A 89 -7.73 -1.16 1.03
C PHE A 89 -7.70 -0.39 2.35
N SER A 90 -8.18 0.85 2.34
CA SER A 90 -8.25 1.68 3.53
C SER A 90 -9.70 1.94 3.93
N ALA A 91 -10.00 1.80 5.22
CA ALA A 91 -11.29 2.13 5.79
C ALA A 91 -11.14 3.16 6.91
N LEU A 92 -11.94 4.21 6.88
CA LEU A 92 -11.94 5.23 7.92
C LEU A 92 -12.75 4.77 9.13
N ASN A 93 -12.06 4.45 10.21
CA ASN A 93 -12.66 4.17 11.51
C ASN A 93 -12.80 5.49 12.31
N ILE A 94 -13.95 5.69 12.93
CA ILE A 94 -14.25 6.92 13.69
C ILE A 94 -13.35 7.07 14.91
N MET A 95 -12.96 5.95 15.53
CA MET A 95 -12.18 5.97 16.79
C MET A 95 -10.68 6.00 16.51
N ASP A 96 -10.23 5.24 15.50
CA ASP A 96 -8.82 4.94 15.30
C ASP A 96 -8.23 5.63 14.04
N GLY A 97 -9.04 6.36 13.28
CA GLY A 97 -8.63 6.94 12.01
C GLY A 97 -8.60 5.94 10.86
N TRP A 98 -7.72 6.14 9.90
CA TRP A 98 -7.56 5.24 8.77
C TRP A 98 -6.91 3.93 9.20
N LYS A 99 -7.57 2.81 8.86
CA LYS A 99 -7.00 1.47 8.95
C LYS A 99 -6.75 0.95 7.55
N VAL A 100 -5.54 0.48 7.30
CA VAL A 100 -5.08 0.02 5.99
C VAL A 100 -4.83 -1.47 6.03
N TYR A 101 -5.27 -2.17 5.01
CA TYR A 101 -5.16 -3.62 4.87
C TYR A 101 -4.65 -3.97 3.47
N ALA A 102 -4.03 -5.13 3.31
CA ALA A 102 -3.87 -5.69 1.98
C ALA A 102 -5.25 -6.02 1.39
N MET A 103 -5.47 -5.67 0.13
CA MET A 103 -6.76 -5.88 -0.56
C MET A 103 -7.20 -7.35 -0.51
N GLN A 104 -6.22 -8.27 -0.63
CA GLN A 104 -6.48 -9.70 -0.59
C GLN A 104 -6.97 -10.17 0.78
N ASP A 105 -6.48 -9.59 1.88
CA ASP A 105 -6.90 -9.97 3.23
C ASP A 105 -8.33 -9.54 3.49
N VAL A 106 -8.72 -8.35 3.03
CA VAL A 106 -10.11 -7.88 3.07
C VAL A 106 -11.03 -8.80 2.27
N ALA A 107 -10.61 -9.19 1.06
CA ALA A 107 -11.37 -10.11 0.21
C ALA A 107 -11.51 -11.51 0.86
N ASN A 108 -10.44 -12.04 1.43
CA ASN A 108 -10.43 -13.34 2.11
C ASN A 108 -11.31 -13.32 3.38
N ALA A 109 -11.26 -12.25 4.16
CA ALA A 109 -12.10 -12.07 5.34
C ALA A 109 -13.59 -12.03 4.96
N ALA A 110 -13.93 -11.34 3.86
CA ALA A 110 -15.30 -11.32 3.35
C ALA A 110 -15.74 -12.70 2.85
N GLU A 111 -14.91 -13.44 2.11
CA GLU A 111 -15.21 -14.79 1.68
C GLU A 111 -15.58 -15.67 2.88
N GLN A 112 -14.77 -15.68 3.93
CA GLN A 112 -15.00 -16.48 5.13
C GLN A 112 -16.31 -16.10 5.85
N ALA A 113 -16.61 -14.80 5.95
CA ALA A 113 -17.85 -14.32 6.54
C ALA A 113 -19.12 -14.77 5.78
N PHE A 114 -18.96 -15.13 4.49
CA PHE A 114 -20.07 -15.59 3.64
C PHE A 114 -20.06 -17.09 3.33
N GLN A 115 -19.10 -17.86 3.87
CA GLN A 115 -19.07 -19.32 3.69
C GLN A 115 -20.28 -20.04 4.31
N GLU A 116 -20.77 -19.56 5.44
CA GLU A 116 -21.93 -20.13 6.10
C GLU A 116 -23.20 -19.40 5.64
N ALA A 117 -24.14 -20.15 5.03
CA ALA A 117 -25.33 -19.57 4.43
C ALA A 117 -26.37 -19.07 5.45
N GLU A 118 -26.44 -19.72 6.63
CA GLU A 118 -27.55 -19.54 7.59
C GLU A 118 -27.12 -18.86 8.90
N ILE A 119 -26.26 -17.83 8.81
CA ILE A 119 -25.90 -17.02 9.99
C ILE A 119 -26.51 -15.62 9.90
N SER A 120 -26.67 -14.97 11.06
CA SER A 120 -27.17 -13.60 11.13
C SER A 120 -26.18 -12.60 10.50
N GLU A 121 -26.67 -11.42 10.10
CA GLU A 121 -25.82 -10.34 9.57
C GLU A 121 -24.80 -9.87 10.61
N ASP A 122 -25.21 -9.80 11.89
CA ASP A 122 -24.32 -9.45 13.00
C ASP A 122 -23.20 -10.49 13.20
N ASP A 123 -23.50 -11.79 13.03
CA ASP A 123 -22.48 -12.84 13.12
C ASP A 123 -21.51 -12.78 11.94
N ARG A 124 -22.00 -12.49 10.72
CA ARG A 124 -21.15 -12.27 9.55
C ARG A 124 -20.19 -11.11 9.78
N TRP A 125 -20.71 -10.00 10.29
CA TRP A 125 -19.92 -8.82 10.61
C TRP A 125 -18.84 -9.13 11.64
N ARG A 126 -19.19 -9.88 12.70
CA ARG A 126 -18.22 -10.30 13.71
C ARG A 126 -17.11 -11.19 13.11
N ILE A 127 -17.47 -12.21 12.32
CA ILE A 127 -16.50 -13.09 11.67
C ILE A 127 -15.56 -12.26 10.77
N PHE A 128 -16.10 -11.33 10.01
CA PHE A 128 -15.33 -10.46 9.15
C PHE A 128 -14.31 -9.62 9.93
N LEU A 129 -14.74 -8.97 11.01
CA LEU A 129 -13.85 -8.17 11.85
C LEU A 129 -12.80 -9.03 12.57
N ASP A 130 -13.19 -10.18 13.12
CA ASP A 130 -12.26 -11.11 13.78
C ASP A 130 -11.16 -11.61 12.84
N ARG A 131 -11.44 -11.65 11.52
CA ARG A 131 -10.46 -12.06 10.51
C ARG A 131 -9.54 -10.93 10.06
N LEU A 132 -9.98 -9.70 10.20
CA LEU A 132 -9.15 -8.51 9.92
C LEU A 132 -8.35 -8.06 11.14
N ASP A 133 -8.71 -8.51 12.34
CA ASP A 133 -7.96 -8.16 13.54
C ASP A 133 -6.51 -8.64 13.46
N GLY A 134 -5.58 -7.71 13.66
CA GLY A 134 -4.14 -7.96 13.51
C GLY A 134 -3.64 -8.08 12.06
N GLN A 135 -4.48 -7.81 11.05
CA GLN A 135 -4.09 -7.77 9.64
C GLN A 135 -3.85 -6.34 9.15
N GLU A 136 -4.00 -5.34 10.01
CA GLU A 136 -3.71 -3.96 9.64
C GLU A 136 -2.25 -3.82 9.23
N LEU A 137 -2.05 -3.26 8.04
CA LEU A 137 -0.72 -2.85 7.61
C LEU A 137 -0.31 -1.67 8.48
N THR A 138 0.84 -1.78 9.12
CA THR A 138 1.43 -0.65 9.81
C THR A 138 1.90 0.34 8.75
N THR A 139 0.99 1.21 8.36
CA THR A 139 1.36 2.33 7.48
C THR A 139 1.71 3.50 8.37
N PRO A 140 2.95 3.95 8.33
CA PRO A 140 3.28 5.26 8.86
C PRO A 140 2.41 6.31 8.15
N SER A 141 2.11 7.40 8.84
CA SER A 141 1.50 8.56 8.21
C SER A 141 2.32 8.88 6.97
N ARG A 142 1.75 8.68 5.82
CA ARG A 142 2.26 8.73 4.44
C ARG A 142 3.69 9.22 4.32
N LEU A 143 4.63 8.31 4.05
CA LEU A 143 6.03 8.64 3.86
C LEU A 143 6.17 9.63 2.70
N THR A 144 6.91 10.72 2.93
CA THR A 144 7.19 11.67 1.87
C THR A 144 8.42 11.20 1.10
N VAL A 145 8.22 10.30 0.12
CA VAL A 145 9.30 9.72 -0.71
C VAL A 145 10.13 10.78 -1.46
N GLN A 146 9.58 11.99 -1.62
CA GLN A 146 10.30 13.15 -2.15
C GLN A 146 11.53 13.51 -1.32
N ASN A 147 11.52 13.22 -0.03
CA ASN A 147 12.61 13.52 0.90
C ASN A 147 13.59 12.36 1.07
N PHE A 148 13.44 11.27 0.33
CA PHE A 148 14.37 10.15 0.38
C PHE A 148 15.66 10.46 -0.35
N TYR A 149 16.79 10.03 0.20
CA TYR A 149 18.08 9.97 -0.46
C TYR A 149 18.53 8.53 -0.56
N PHE A 150 19.32 8.23 -1.58
CA PHE A 150 20.02 6.95 -1.67
C PHE A 150 21.48 7.15 -1.24
N GLU A 151 21.98 6.23 -0.45
CA GLU A 151 23.39 6.14 -0.05
C GLU A 151 23.90 4.71 -0.31
N ASP A 152 25.20 4.54 -0.13
CA ASP A 152 25.92 3.28 -0.30
C ASP A 152 25.93 2.71 -1.74
N SER A 153 26.33 1.44 -1.86
CA SER A 153 26.36 0.74 -3.13
C SER A 153 24.96 0.31 -3.56
N ILE A 154 24.74 0.30 -4.87
CA ILE A 154 23.57 -0.34 -5.46
C ILE A 154 23.89 -1.84 -5.49
N GLU A 155 23.07 -2.67 -4.84
CA GLU A 155 23.31 -4.08 -4.71
C GLU A 155 22.29 -4.92 -5.49
N ALA A 156 22.77 -5.90 -6.24
CA ALA A 156 21.90 -6.94 -6.80
C ALA A 156 21.63 -8.00 -5.72
N MET A 157 20.40 -8.06 -5.23
CA MET A 157 19.99 -9.04 -4.22
C MET A 157 19.87 -10.46 -4.81
N ASP A 158 19.49 -10.53 -6.08
CA ASP A 158 19.36 -11.74 -6.86
C ASP A 158 19.47 -11.39 -8.37
N ASP A 159 19.14 -12.33 -9.24
CA ASP A 159 19.12 -12.15 -10.69
C ASP A 159 17.98 -11.27 -11.20
N ARG A 160 17.23 -10.63 -10.31
CA ARG A 160 16.06 -9.86 -10.67
C ARG A 160 15.97 -8.49 -9.98
N ILE A 161 16.41 -8.38 -8.73
CA ILE A 161 16.17 -7.23 -7.89
C ILE A 161 17.45 -6.42 -7.66
N LEU A 162 17.40 -5.12 -7.99
CA LEU A 162 18.35 -4.12 -7.50
C LEU A 162 17.82 -3.49 -6.21
N ASN A 163 18.66 -3.44 -5.22
CA ASN A 163 18.38 -2.91 -3.91
C ASN A 163 19.05 -1.54 -3.74
N PHE A 164 18.26 -0.56 -3.30
CA PHE A 164 18.70 0.80 -3.01
C PHE A 164 18.49 1.10 -1.53
N TYR A 165 19.56 1.38 -0.81
CA TYR A 165 19.47 1.80 0.57
C TYR A 165 18.97 3.25 0.64
N VAL A 166 17.90 3.47 1.40
CA VAL A 166 17.23 4.76 1.55
C VAL A 166 17.62 5.39 2.87
N VAL A 167 18.12 6.61 2.83
CA VAL A 167 18.27 7.45 4.03
C VAL A 167 17.06 8.38 4.12
N PRO A 168 16.17 8.17 5.09
CA PRO A 168 14.99 9.02 5.24
C PRO A 168 15.36 10.37 5.87
N CYS A 169 14.83 11.45 5.33
CA CYS A 169 14.91 12.78 5.94
C CYS A 169 13.65 13.09 6.76
N PHE A 170 13.39 12.29 7.77
CA PHE A 170 12.29 12.51 8.71
C PHE A 170 12.63 11.93 10.08
N ASN A 171 11.95 12.40 11.10
CA ASN A 171 12.05 11.80 12.42
C ASN A 171 11.21 10.51 12.44
N VAL A 172 11.87 9.38 12.72
CA VAL A 172 11.22 8.06 12.77
C VAL A 172 10.10 8.04 13.79
N ASP A 173 10.30 8.60 14.97
CA ASP A 173 9.30 8.62 16.04
C ASP A 173 8.07 9.47 15.70
N GLU A 174 8.23 10.55 14.92
CA GLU A 174 7.12 11.37 14.46
C GLU A 174 6.26 10.64 13.42
N VAL A 175 6.88 9.83 12.58
CA VAL A 175 6.20 9.12 11.50
C VAL A 175 5.51 7.85 11.99
N PHE A 176 6.17 7.09 12.86
CA PHE A 176 5.67 5.79 13.36
C PHE A 176 4.98 5.88 14.71
N GLY A 177 5.03 7.05 15.36
CA GLY A 177 4.62 7.20 16.74
C GLY A 177 5.65 6.60 17.71
N THR A 178 5.54 6.95 18.97
CA THR A 178 6.40 6.37 20.04
C THR A 178 5.94 4.93 20.30
N PHE A 179 6.67 3.97 19.80
CA PHE A 179 6.41 2.56 20.09
C PHE A 179 6.84 2.18 21.51
N VAL A 180 7.79 2.88 22.08
CA VAL A 180 8.25 2.69 23.45
C VAL A 180 8.65 4.05 24.04
N GLU A 181 8.16 4.37 25.23
CA GLU A 181 8.72 5.44 26.05
C GLU A 181 10.12 5.01 26.49
N THR A 182 11.14 5.37 25.72
CA THR A 182 12.53 5.27 26.14
C THR A 182 13.03 6.67 26.43
N ASP A 183 13.81 6.83 27.49
CA ASP A 183 14.43 8.11 27.86
C ASP A 183 15.47 8.61 26.84
N GLU A 184 15.74 7.82 25.81
CA GLU A 184 16.66 8.09 24.71
C GLU A 184 15.94 7.76 23.39
N ASN A 185 15.76 8.76 22.52
CA ASN A 185 15.21 8.64 21.16
C ASN A 185 16.21 7.91 20.25
N ASP A 186 16.31 6.61 20.40
CA ASP A 186 17.35 5.79 19.77
C ASP A 186 16.74 4.78 18.78
N HIS A 187 15.63 5.15 18.15
CA HIS A 187 15.02 4.33 17.10
C HIS A 187 15.64 4.68 15.74
N ALA A 188 16.01 3.68 15.01
CA ALA A 188 16.51 3.81 13.66
C ALA A 188 15.71 2.93 12.71
N LEU A 189 15.66 3.33 11.44
CA LEU A 189 14.89 2.69 10.41
C LEU A 189 15.78 2.40 9.22
N ASN A 190 15.97 1.13 8.88
CA ASN A 190 16.52 0.73 7.59
C ASN A 190 15.40 0.66 6.58
N ILE A 191 15.57 1.33 5.46
CA ILE A 191 14.63 1.30 4.34
C ILE A 191 15.37 0.86 3.09
N TYR A 192 14.77 -0.08 2.38
CA TYR A 192 15.23 -0.51 1.07
C TYR A 192 14.14 -0.33 0.04
N ALA A 193 14.48 0.39 -1.03
CA ALA A 193 13.66 0.51 -2.21
C ALA A 193 14.19 -0.44 -3.28
N ASN A 194 13.33 -1.30 -3.81
CA ASN A 194 13.69 -2.35 -4.73
C ASN A 194 13.24 -2.02 -6.15
N TYR A 195 14.09 -2.34 -7.13
CA TYR A 195 13.81 -2.18 -8.55
C TYR A 195 13.87 -3.54 -9.25
N ASP A 196 12.78 -3.93 -9.91
CA ASP A 196 12.71 -5.14 -10.71
C ASP A 196 13.39 -4.91 -12.08
N MET A 197 14.57 -5.47 -12.26
CA MET A 197 15.38 -5.31 -13.47
C MET A 197 14.71 -5.89 -14.71
N GLN A 198 13.97 -7.00 -14.56
CA GLN A 198 13.31 -7.68 -15.68
C GLN A 198 12.06 -6.92 -16.12
N ARG A 199 11.28 -6.40 -15.17
CA ARG A 199 10.06 -5.63 -15.44
C ARG A 199 10.35 -4.14 -15.68
N GLN A 200 11.57 -3.71 -15.37
CA GLN A 200 12.01 -2.31 -15.44
C GLN A 200 11.11 -1.34 -14.65
N GLN A 201 10.77 -1.73 -13.43
CA GLN A 201 9.89 -0.93 -12.57
C GLN A 201 10.30 -0.99 -11.10
N VAL A 202 9.97 0.04 -10.35
CA VAL A 202 10.06 0.05 -8.88
C VAL A 202 9.08 -1.00 -8.33
N CYS A 203 9.51 -1.79 -7.34
CA CYS A 203 8.65 -2.75 -6.67
C CYS A 203 7.50 -2.06 -5.93
N ASP A 204 6.43 -2.80 -5.65
CA ASP A 204 5.21 -2.24 -5.05
C ASP A 204 5.37 -1.89 -3.57
N THR A 205 6.48 -2.32 -2.95
CA THR A 205 6.71 -2.15 -1.51
C THR A 205 8.12 -1.66 -1.22
N LEU A 206 8.22 -0.85 -0.14
CA LEU A 206 9.48 -0.63 0.55
C LEU A 206 9.62 -1.68 1.65
N GLU A 207 10.81 -2.24 1.77
CA GLU A 207 11.18 -3.09 2.89
C GLU A 207 11.80 -2.22 3.98
N MET A 208 11.27 -2.33 5.20
CA MET A 208 11.71 -1.49 6.29
C MET A 208 11.94 -2.36 7.53
N THR A 209 12.99 -2.04 8.28
CA THR A 209 13.25 -2.64 9.58
C THR A 209 13.43 -1.53 10.60
N LEU A 210 12.50 -1.47 11.56
CA LEU A 210 12.59 -0.58 12.72
C LEU A 210 13.36 -1.31 13.82
N TYR A 211 14.38 -0.65 14.36
CA TYR A 211 15.19 -1.17 15.45
C TYR A 211 15.56 -0.05 16.43
N GLY A 212 15.91 -0.40 17.66
CA GLY A 212 16.28 0.57 18.67
C GLY A 212 16.38 -0.01 20.07
N SER A 213 16.76 0.84 21.01
CA SER A 213 16.91 0.47 22.41
C SER A 213 15.56 0.08 23.02
N GLY A 214 15.46 -1.13 23.55
CA GLY A 214 14.27 -1.59 24.28
C GLY A 214 13.11 -2.10 23.41
N ILE A 215 13.30 -2.19 22.09
CA ILE A 215 12.34 -2.84 21.17
C ILE A 215 13.00 -4.04 20.48
N GLU A 216 12.19 -5.04 20.11
CA GLU A 216 12.63 -6.07 19.18
C GLU A 216 12.57 -5.51 17.75
N ASP A 217 13.51 -5.92 16.89
CA ASP A 217 13.52 -5.52 15.49
C ASP A 217 12.20 -5.87 14.82
N GLN A 218 11.59 -4.87 14.18
CA GLN A 218 10.29 -5.02 13.53
C GLN A 218 10.43 -4.84 12.03
N SER A 219 10.03 -5.85 11.28
CA SER A 219 9.89 -5.74 9.83
C SER A 219 8.57 -5.06 9.50
N LEU A 220 8.64 -4.00 8.73
CA LEU A 220 7.50 -3.21 8.27
C LEU A 220 7.44 -3.24 6.75
N THR A 221 6.26 -3.17 6.19
CA THR A 221 6.06 -3.07 4.75
C THR A 221 5.24 -1.81 4.46
N TYR A 222 5.79 -0.93 3.63
CA TYR A 222 5.07 0.23 3.12
C TYR A 222 4.68 0.00 1.66
N HIS A 223 3.41 0.14 1.34
CA HIS A 223 2.89 -0.04 -0.01
C HIS A 223 2.94 1.28 -0.76
N LEU A 224 3.71 1.30 -1.84
CA LEU A 224 3.90 2.46 -2.70
C LEU A 224 2.72 2.61 -3.65
N ASN A 225 2.17 3.82 -3.73
CA ASN A 225 1.26 4.18 -4.81
C ASN A 225 2.05 4.54 -6.09
N THR A 226 1.36 4.70 -7.20
CA THR A 226 2.01 4.94 -8.50
C THR A 226 2.81 6.23 -8.53
N ALA A 227 2.31 7.31 -7.92
CA ALA A 227 3.05 8.58 -7.87
C ALA A 227 4.34 8.46 -7.06
N GLU A 228 4.32 7.71 -5.96
CA GLU A 228 5.51 7.42 -5.16
C GLU A 228 6.52 6.57 -5.92
N LYS A 229 6.06 5.54 -6.65
CA LYS A 229 6.93 4.71 -7.51
C LYS A 229 7.61 5.55 -8.61
N GLU A 230 6.89 6.47 -9.22
CA GLU A 230 7.47 7.35 -10.24
C GLU A 230 8.54 8.28 -9.66
N VAL A 231 8.28 8.89 -8.50
CA VAL A 231 9.27 9.70 -7.80
C VAL A 231 10.51 8.89 -7.43
N LEU A 232 10.32 7.66 -6.93
CA LEU A 232 11.45 6.78 -6.60
C LEU A 232 12.21 6.37 -7.86
N ARG A 233 11.53 6.06 -8.96
CA ARG A 233 12.17 5.73 -10.24
C ARG A 233 13.06 6.86 -10.74
N GLU A 234 12.57 8.11 -10.71
CA GLU A 234 13.36 9.28 -11.09
C GLU A 234 14.59 9.45 -10.20
N LYS A 235 14.44 9.23 -8.89
CA LYS A 235 15.57 9.28 -7.93
C LYS A 235 16.58 8.18 -8.16
N MET A 236 16.13 6.93 -8.41
CA MET A 236 17.00 5.81 -8.74
C MET A 236 17.80 6.07 -10.02
N GLU A 237 17.16 6.60 -11.07
CA GLU A 237 17.82 7.00 -12.31
C GLU A 237 18.90 8.05 -12.05
N ALA A 238 18.56 9.10 -11.31
CA ALA A 238 19.52 10.16 -10.97
C ALA A 238 20.68 9.63 -10.12
N TYR A 239 20.42 8.73 -9.19
CA TYR A 239 21.44 8.12 -8.33
C TYR A 239 22.37 7.19 -9.10
N CYS A 240 21.85 6.37 -10.03
CA CYS A 240 22.67 5.55 -10.92
C CYS A 240 23.60 6.42 -11.78
N MET A 241 23.10 7.51 -12.35
CA MET A 241 23.93 8.45 -13.11
C MET A 241 25.04 9.08 -12.27
N GLN A 242 24.74 9.38 -11.00
CA GLN A 242 25.72 9.98 -10.08
C GLN A 242 26.75 8.96 -9.59
N ARG A 243 26.35 7.76 -9.25
CA ARG A 243 27.16 6.74 -8.58
C ARG A 243 27.91 5.85 -9.57
N GLU A 244 27.19 5.32 -10.55
CA GLU A 244 27.70 4.34 -11.52
C GLU A 244 28.08 4.98 -12.88
N HIS A 245 27.78 6.26 -13.06
CA HIS A 245 28.02 7.01 -14.30
C HIS A 245 27.31 6.43 -15.52
N MET A 246 26.20 5.73 -15.29
CA MET A 246 25.37 5.14 -16.35
C MET A 246 23.88 5.18 -16.01
N PRO A 247 22.98 5.13 -17.02
CA PRO A 247 21.55 5.03 -16.81
C PRO A 247 21.14 3.73 -16.07
N LEU A 248 20.10 3.78 -15.26
CA LEU A 248 19.57 2.64 -14.52
C LEU A 248 19.31 1.41 -15.42
N ASN A 249 18.69 1.61 -16.57
CA ASN A 249 18.42 0.53 -17.52
C ASN A 249 19.70 -0.11 -18.08
N GLN A 250 20.77 0.64 -18.25
CA GLN A 250 22.06 0.11 -18.68
C GLN A 250 22.70 -0.73 -17.57
N LEU A 251 22.69 -0.24 -16.33
CA LEU A 251 23.17 -0.97 -15.17
C LEU A 251 22.45 -2.32 -15.03
N CYS A 252 21.11 -2.32 -15.15
CA CYS A 252 20.32 -3.55 -15.13
C CYS A 252 20.75 -4.54 -16.21
N GLN A 253 21.00 -4.06 -17.44
CA GLN A 253 21.42 -4.92 -18.55
C GLN A 253 22.80 -5.51 -18.33
N GLU A 254 23.74 -4.75 -17.79
CA GLU A 254 25.09 -5.21 -17.50
C GLU A 254 25.06 -6.31 -16.42
N ILE A 255 24.33 -6.11 -15.33
CA ILE A 255 24.16 -7.08 -14.25
C ILE A 255 23.50 -8.38 -14.75
N LEU A 256 22.41 -8.28 -15.52
CA LEU A 256 21.72 -9.45 -16.07
C LEU A 256 22.62 -10.24 -17.05
N GLN A 257 23.46 -9.55 -17.83
CA GLN A 257 24.40 -10.21 -18.75
C GLN A 257 25.56 -10.91 -18.03
N GLU A 258 26.07 -10.34 -16.94
CA GLU A 258 27.11 -10.96 -16.12
C GLU A 258 26.66 -12.26 -15.47
N GLN A 259 25.39 -12.33 -15.10
CA GLN A 259 24.78 -13.52 -14.47
C GLN A 259 24.52 -14.65 -15.49
N ASP A 260 24.27 -14.33 -16.75
CA ASP A 260 24.04 -15.31 -17.82
C ASP A 260 25.34 -15.92 -18.39
N VAL A 261 26.53 -15.52 -17.93
CA VAL A 261 27.80 -16.12 -18.36
C VAL A 261 28.00 -17.47 -17.65
N PRO A 262 27.95 -18.61 -18.36
CA PRO A 262 28.19 -19.90 -17.74
C PRO A 262 29.62 -19.93 -17.18
N ILE A 263 29.77 -20.37 -15.93
CA ILE A 263 31.07 -20.66 -15.32
C ILE A 263 31.75 -21.66 -16.20
N GLN A 264 32.60 -21.20 -17.13
CA GLN A 264 33.52 -22.11 -17.79
C GLN A 264 34.47 -22.62 -16.71
N GLU A 265 34.35 -23.91 -16.40
CA GLU A 265 35.27 -24.64 -15.57
C GLU A 265 36.70 -24.27 -15.99
N MET A 266 37.42 -23.59 -15.11
CA MET A 266 38.87 -23.50 -15.20
C MET A 266 39.38 -24.91 -14.92
N GLN A 267 39.52 -25.70 -15.99
CA GLN A 267 40.34 -26.90 -15.96
C GLN A 267 41.79 -26.46 -15.84
N LEU A 268 42.37 -26.70 -14.68
CA LEU A 268 43.80 -26.73 -14.43
C LEU A 268 44.39 -28.01 -15.01
#